data_9463264ed492cec17326484dd30bdd90
#
_entry.id   9463264ed492cec17326484dd30bdd90
#
_cell.length_a   1.000
_cell.length_b   1.000
_cell.length_c   1.000
_cell.angle_alpha   90.00
_cell.angle_beta   90.00
_cell.angle_gamma   90.00
#
_symmetry.space_group_name_H-M   'P 1'
#
loop_
_entity.id
_entity.type
_entity.pdbx_description
1 polymer ?
#
loop_
_entity_poly.entity_id
_entity_poly.type
_entity_poly.pdbx_seq_one_letter_code
_entity_poly.pdbx_strand_id
1 'polypeptide(L)'
;MAAPRTFTLGLVQMRCLPEPAHNLEQAIAHVRAAAKQGAQVICLPELFLTPYFCQSEDHANFDLAEAIPGPTTAALSKVAAEHKVVIVGSLFERRAAGVYHNTAVILDADGALKGIYRKMHIPDDPLYYEKFYFTPGDLGFRAFDTAFGRLGTLVCWDQWYPEGARLTALAGADVLFYPTAIGWHPAEKAEFGAAQADAWRTMQRAHAIANGVYVAAVNRVGHEKSPPSVPNGQGIEFWGGSFVSDPFGTVLAEASRTDEETLIVSCDRAHQESVRRHWPFLRDRRIDAYGSITRRLIDE
;
A
#
# COMPACT_ATOMS: atom_id res chain seq x y z
N MET A 1 4.19 -12.15 -23.36
CA MET A 1 4.55 -13.51 -22.83
C MET A 1 3.54 -13.84 -21.73
N ALA A 2 3.19 -15.11 -21.51
CA ALA A 2 2.35 -15.50 -20.38
C ALA A 2 3.10 -15.20 -19.06
N ALA A 3 2.37 -14.70 -18.04
CA ALA A 3 2.95 -14.46 -16.72
C ALA A 3 3.51 -15.77 -16.12
N PRO A 4 4.62 -15.74 -15.37
CA PRO A 4 5.20 -16.93 -14.77
C PRO A 4 4.23 -17.57 -13.75
N ARG A 5 4.32 -18.90 -13.59
CA ARG A 5 3.47 -19.63 -12.65
C ARG A 5 3.64 -19.15 -11.21
N THR A 6 4.85 -18.88 -10.81
CA THR A 6 5.19 -18.37 -9.48
C THR A 6 5.82 -16.98 -9.59
N PHE A 7 5.61 -16.16 -8.58
CA PHE A 7 6.29 -14.87 -8.44
C PHE A 7 6.61 -14.63 -6.96
N THR A 8 7.67 -13.88 -6.71
CA THR A 8 8.15 -13.64 -5.34
C THR A 8 7.96 -12.17 -4.96
N LEU A 9 7.27 -11.94 -3.86
CA LEU A 9 7.05 -10.62 -3.30
C LEU A 9 8.19 -10.24 -2.36
N GLY A 10 8.54 -8.96 -2.35
CA GLY A 10 9.37 -8.31 -1.35
C GLY A 10 8.57 -7.20 -0.65
N LEU A 11 8.35 -7.29 0.64
CA LEU A 11 7.67 -6.26 1.42
C LEU A 11 8.70 -5.56 2.30
N VAL A 12 8.91 -4.28 2.06
CA VAL A 12 9.86 -3.48 2.81
C VAL A 12 9.14 -2.78 3.96
N GLN A 13 9.44 -3.20 5.19
CA GLN A 13 9.04 -2.50 6.40
C GLN A 13 10.23 -1.69 6.89
N MET A 14 10.14 -0.37 6.86
CA MET A 14 11.23 0.53 7.22
C MET A 14 10.77 1.69 8.10
N ARG A 15 11.71 2.32 8.78
CA ARG A 15 11.52 3.61 9.45
C ARG A 15 11.70 4.74 8.44
N CYS A 16 11.00 5.86 8.69
CA CYS A 16 11.19 7.07 7.91
C CYS A 16 11.81 8.15 8.80
N LEU A 17 12.96 8.64 8.39
CA LEU A 17 13.74 9.67 9.08
C LEU A 17 13.45 11.06 8.48
N PRO A 18 13.83 12.16 9.16
CA PRO A 18 13.56 13.51 8.67
C PRO A 18 14.14 13.82 7.28
N GLU A 19 15.26 13.20 6.91
CA GLU A 19 15.99 13.50 5.68
C GLU A 19 15.48 12.66 4.50
N PRO A 20 14.78 13.25 3.50
CA PRO A 20 14.21 12.51 2.37
C PRO A 20 15.25 11.75 1.54
N ALA A 21 16.44 12.35 1.35
CA ALA A 21 17.49 11.69 0.60
C ALA A 21 17.98 10.40 1.28
N HIS A 22 18.07 10.41 2.61
CA HIS A 22 18.42 9.22 3.39
C HIS A 22 17.36 8.12 3.25
N ASN A 23 16.09 8.49 3.36
CA ASN A 23 14.99 7.52 3.20
C ASN A 23 14.96 6.90 1.80
N LEU A 24 15.23 7.69 0.76
CA LEU A 24 15.36 7.17 -0.60
C LEU A 24 16.53 6.18 -0.74
N GLU A 25 17.69 6.52 -0.17
CA GLU A 25 18.87 5.62 -0.17
C GLU A 25 18.57 4.31 0.56
N GLN A 26 17.93 4.37 1.72
CA GLN A 26 17.52 3.19 2.51
C GLN A 26 16.51 2.35 1.74
N ALA A 27 15.47 2.96 1.16
CA ALA A 27 14.49 2.25 0.35
C ALA A 27 15.17 1.53 -0.84
N ILE A 28 16.08 2.19 -1.53
CA ILE A 28 16.87 1.59 -2.62
C ILE A 28 17.75 0.44 -2.10
N ALA A 29 18.36 0.57 -0.94
CA ALA A 29 19.16 -0.49 -0.34
C ALA A 29 18.29 -1.71 -0.01
N HIS A 30 17.11 -1.52 0.56
CA HIS A 30 16.13 -2.58 0.81
C HIS A 30 15.66 -3.25 -0.49
N VAL A 31 15.35 -2.47 -1.54
CA VAL A 31 14.98 -3.02 -2.85
C VAL A 31 16.09 -3.90 -3.43
N ARG A 32 17.33 -3.44 -3.38
CA ARG A 32 18.49 -4.22 -3.83
C ARG A 32 18.70 -5.50 -3.02
N ALA A 33 18.54 -5.42 -1.71
CA ALA A 33 18.65 -6.57 -0.82
C ALA A 33 17.53 -7.60 -1.08
N ALA A 34 16.31 -7.15 -1.27
CA ALA A 34 15.16 -8.00 -1.61
C ALA A 34 15.36 -8.68 -2.98
N ALA A 35 15.81 -7.93 -3.99
CA ALA A 35 16.09 -8.47 -5.32
C ALA A 35 17.18 -9.55 -5.28
N LYS A 36 18.24 -9.36 -4.50
CA LYS A 36 19.29 -10.39 -4.28
C LYS A 36 18.76 -11.66 -3.62
N GLN A 37 17.69 -11.56 -2.84
CA GLN A 37 17.01 -12.70 -2.21
C GLN A 37 15.92 -13.31 -3.11
N GLY A 38 15.80 -12.84 -4.36
CA GLY A 38 14.90 -13.39 -5.36
C GLY A 38 13.52 -12.72 -5.42
N ALA A 39 13.30 -11.59 -4.72
CA ALA A 39 12.08 -10.82 -4.88
C ALA A 39 11.97 -10.28 -6.31
N GLN A 40 10.79 -10.38 -6.89
CA GLN A 40 10.47 -9.95 -8.25
C GLN A 40 9.53 -8.75 -8.26
N VAL A 41 8.66 -8.64 -7.26
CA VAL A 41 7.75 -7.51 -7.06
C VAL A 41 7.96 -6.98 -5.66
N ILE A 42 8.44 -5.75 -5.53
CA ILE A 42 8.83 -5.16 -4.25
C ILE A 42 7.94 -3.97 -3.95
N CYS A 43 7.37 -3.92 -2.74
CA CYS A 43 6.53 -2.83 -2.30
C CYS A 43 7.18 -2.08 -1.13
N LEU A 44 7.19 -0.75 -1.23
CA LEU A 44 7.63 0.20 -0.21
C LEU A 44 6.43 0.69 0.61
N PRO A 45 6.62 1.22 1.83
CA PRO A 45 5.54 1.79 2.62
C PRO A 45 4.94 3.05 2.00
N GLU A 46 3.79 3.47 2.52
CA GLU A 46 3.14 4.73 2.15
C GLU A 46 4.04 5.93 2.50
N LEU A 47 4.18 6.90 1.55
CA LEU A 47 4.88 8.17 1.73
C LEU A 47 6.28 8.00 2.36
N PHE A 48 7.02 6.98 1.95
CA PHE A 48 8.25 6.50 2.58
C PHE A 48 9.40 7.52 2.59
N LEU A 49 9.32 8.59 1.79
CA LEU A 49 10.40 9.60 1.68
C LEU A 49 10.55 10.47 2.92
N THR A 50 9.52 10.57 3.76
CA THR A 50 9.51 11.47 4.91
C THR A 50 8.86 10.82 6.12
N PRO A 51 9.08 11.33 7.34
CA PRO A 51 8.14 11.10 8.42
C PRO A 51 6.73 11.44 7.98
N TYR A 52 5.74 10.86 8.63
CA TYR A 52 4.34 11.06 8.30
C TYR A 52 3.92 12.48 8.67
N PHE A 53 4.02 13.38 7.70
CA PHE A 53 3.81 14.83 7.90
C PHE A 53 2.34 15.21 8.14
N CYS A 54 1.40 14.32 7.86
CA CYS A 54 -0.02 14.57 8.08
C CYS A 54 -0.43 14.58 9.56
N GLN A 55 0.52 14.49 10.49
CA GLN A 55 0.27 14.70 11.92
C GLN A 55 -0.15 16.15 12.26
N SER A 56 0.04 17.08 11.34
CA SER A 56 -0.37 18.50 11.47
C SER A 56 -0.78 19.07 10.12
N GLU A 57 -1.52 20.16 10.15
CA GLU A 57 -1.86 20.98 8.99
C GLU A 57 -0.81 22.10 8.84
N ASP A 58 0.23 21.84 8.05
CA ASP A 58 1.32 22.79 7.81
C ASP A 58 1.54 22.99 6.31
N HIS A 59 1.35 24.23 5.84
CA HIS A 59 1.51 24.59 4.45
C HIS A 59 2.94 24.37 3.92
N ALA A 60 3.96 24.42 4.78
CA ALA A 60 5.34 24.14 4.36
C ALA A 60 5.54 22.71 3.86
N ASN A 61 4.73 21.77 4.32
CA ASN A 61 4.82 20.37 3.87
C ASN A 61 4.42 20.17 2.40
N PHE A 62 3.73 21.12 1.77
CA PHE A 62 3.46 21.03 0.32
C PHE A 62 4.74 21.09 -0.53
N ASP A 63 5.84 21.62 0.01
CA ASP A 63 7.14 21.64 -0.66
C ASP A 63 7.80 20.25 -0.74
N LEU A 64 7.29 19.26 0.02
CA LEU A 64 7.71 17.87 -0.05
C LEU A 64 7.16 17.15 -1.30
N ALA A 65 6.17 17.73 -1.97
CA ALA A 65 5.51 17.09 -3.10
C ALA A 65 6.34 17.21 -4.38
N GLU A 66 6.37 16.14 -5.17
CA GLU A 66 7.03 16.10 -6.47
C GLU A 66 6.06 15.76 -7.62
N ALA A 67 6.42 16.12 -8.84
CA ALA A 67 5.69 15.64 -10.02
C ALA A 67 5.88 14.13 -10.20
N ILE A 68 4.92 13.46 -10.84
CA ILE A 68 5.07 12.07 -11.28
C ILE A 68 4.92 12.03 -12.82
N PRO A 69 5.97 11.60 -13.55
CA PRO A 69 7.31 11.21 -13.09
C PRO A 69 8.11 12.39 -12.53
N GLY A 70 8.98 12.09 -11.56
CA GLY A 70 9.83 13.05 -10.87
C GLY A 70 11.14 12.39 -10.37
N PRO A 71 11.91 13.09 -9.53
CA PRO A 71 13.21 12.60 -9.07
C PRO A 71 13.16 11.22 -8.41
N THR A 72 12.20 10.98 -7.53
CA THR A 72 12.06 9.69 -6.84
C THR A 72 11.67 8.59 -7.80
N THR A 73 10.69 8.82 -8.69
CA THR A 73 10.33 7.83 -9.71
C THR A 73 11.50 7.51 -10.62
N ALA A 74 12.31 8.50 -11.00
CA ALA A 74 13.50 8.28 -11.82
C ALA A 74 14.55 7.40 -11.12
N ALA A 75 14.80 7.65 -9.82
CA ALA A 75 15.73 6.85 -9.02
C ALA A 75 15.22 5.41 -8.88
N LEU A 76 13.96 5.20 -8.54
CA LEU A 76 13.36 3.87 -8.41
C LEU A 76 13.30 3.13 -9.75
N SER A 77 12.96 3.82 -10.88
CA SER A 77 12.98 3.26 -12.24
C SER A 77 14.35 2.70 -12.61
N LYS A 78 15.41 3.43 -12.29
CA LYS A 78 16.78 2.97 -12.52
C LYS A 78 17.07 1.67 -11.77
N VAL A 79 16.68 1.59 -10.50
CA VAL A 79 16.88 0.41 -9.66
C VAL A 79 16.02 -0.76 -10.13
N ALA A 80 14.77 -0.50 -10.53
CA ALA A 80 13.87 -1.52 -11.11
C ALA A 80 14.50 -2.17 -12.36
N ALA A 81 14.99 -1.35 -13.30
CA ALA A 81 15.67 -1.83 -14.51
C ALA A 81 16.99 -2.57 -14.21
N GLU A 82 17.81 -2.04 -13.29
CA GLU A 82 19.09 -2.62 -12.90
C GLU A 82 18.94 -4.03 -12.32
N HIS A 83 17.91 -4.24 -11.48
CA HIS A 83 17.67 -5.51 -10.81
C HIS A 83 16.57 -6.35 -11.46
N LYS A 84 15.94 -5.87 -12.53
CA LYS A 84 14.83 -6.52 -13.24
C LYS A 84 13.68 -6.89 -12.30
N VAL A 85 13.28 -5.96 -11.43
CA VAL A 85 12.20 -6.09 -10.47
C VAL A 85 11.12 -5.05 -10.71
N VAL A 86 9.89 -5.39 -10.37
CA VAL A 86 8.79 -4.43 -10.30
C VAL A 86 8.83 -3.73 -8.95
N ILE A 87 8.62 -2.41 -8.91
CA ILE A 87 8.54 -1.64 -7.68
C ILE A 87 7.18 -0.97 -7.58
N VAL A 88 6.51 -1.14 -6.42
CA VAL A 88 5.35 -0.37 -6.00
C VAL A 88 5.80 0.61 -4.92
N GLY A 89 5.68 1.91 -5.17
CA GLY A 89 6.05 2.97 -4.22
C GLY A 89 4.92 3.97 -4.05
N SER A 90 4.80 4.59 -2.88
CA SER A 90 3.81 5.63 -2.59
C SER A 90 4.48 6.96 -2.33
N LEU A 91 4.01 8.01 -3.02
CA LEU A 91 4.64 9.32 -3.09
C LEU A 91 3.62 10.44 -2.88
N PHE A 92 4.11 11.60 -2.41
CA PHE A 92 3.35 12.83 -2.39
C PHE A 92 3.41 13.49 -3.79
N GLU A 93 2.34 13.36 -4.56
CA GLU A 93 2.25 13.87 -5.92
C GLU A 93 1.83 15.34 -5.94
N ARG A 94 2.62 16.19 -6.60
CA ARG A 94 2.19 17.49 -7.09
C ARG A 94 1.71 17.36 -8.54
N ARG A 95 0.39 17.19 -8.72
CA ARG A 95 -0.21 17.06 -10.05
C ARG A 95 -0.24 18.40 -10.82
N ALA A 96 -0.58 19.45 -10.09
CA ALA A 96 -0.65 20.83 -10.60
C ALA A 96 -0.53 21.81 -9.42
N ALA A 97 -0.46 23.10 -9.70
CA ALA A 97 -0.52 24.11 -8.66
C ALA A 97 -1.84 23.98 -7.87
N GLY A 98 -1.74 23.77 -6.55
CA GLY A 98 -2.90 23.59 -5.66
C GLY A 98 -3.62 22.25 -5.76
N VAL A 99 -3.11 21.27 -6.52
CA VAL A 99 -3.71 19.93 -6.63
C VAL A 99 -2.66 18.87 -6.33
N TYR A 100 -2.88 18.15 -5.23
CA TYR A 100 -1.94 17.17 -4.69
C TYR A 100 -2.65 15.86 -4.38
N HIS A 101 -1.92 14.75 -4.48
CA HIS A 101 -2.43 13.42 -4.19
C HIS A 101 -1.41 12.57 -3.42
N ASN A 102 -1.92 11.62 -2.66
CA ASN A 102 -1.15 10.47 -2.20
C ASN A 102 -1.22 9.42 -3.31
N THR A 103 -0.09 9.12 -3.96
CA THR A 103 -0.08 8.38 -5.22
C THR A 103 0.86 7.19 -5.17
N ALA A 104 0.34 6.00 -5.44
CA ALA A 104 1.16 4.83 -5.70
C ALA A 104 1.60 4.79 -7.16
N VAL A 105 2.89 4.49 -7.39
CA VAL A 105 3.51 4.30 -8.71
C VAL A 105 3.86 2.83 -8.91
N ILE A 106 3.70 2.32 -10.13
CA ILE A 106 4.07 0.97 -10.53
C ILE A 106 5.15 1.06 -11.59
N LEU A 107 6.37 0.69 -11.23
CA LEU A 107 7.54 0.68 -12.09
C LEU A 107 7.84 -0.76 -12.48
N ASP A 108 7.91 -1.05 -13.79
CA ASP A 108 8.13 -2.41 -14.28
C ASP A 108 9.62 -2.80 -14.24
N ALA A 109 9.89 -4.06 -14.50
CA ALA A 109 11.23 -4.65 -14.49
C ALA A 109 12.21 -4.06 -15.55
N ASP A 110 11.71 -3.31 -16.49
CA ASP A 110 12.49 -2.52 -17.44
C ASP A 110 12.67 -1.04 -17.01
N GLY A 111 12.12 -0.66 -15.85
CA GLY A 111 12.10 0.69 -15.31
C GLY A 111 10.96 1.56 -15.86
N ALA A 112 10.11 1.05 -16.75
CA ALA A 112 8.99 1.83 -17.26
C ALA A 112 7.92 2.09 -16.19
N LEU A 113 7.41 3.31 -16.12
CA LEU A 113 6.23 3.65 -15.32
C LEU A 113 4.98 3.06 -15.99
N LYS A 114 4.47 1.95 -15.47
CA LYS A 114 3.27 1.27 -16.01
C LYS A 114 1.99 1.99 -15.70
N GLY A 115 1.98 2.73 -14.61
CA GLY A 115 0.83 3.53 -14.22
C GLY A 115 0.91 4.04 -12.79
N ILE A 116 -0.14 4.74 -12.41
CA ILE A 116 -0.30 5.33 -11.09
C ILE A 116 -1.70 5.02 -10.55
N TYR A 117 -1.79 4.95 -9.24
CA TYR A 117 -3.04 4.92 -8.49
C TYR A 117 -3.03 6.06 -7.46
N ARG A 118 -4.04 6.93 -7.51
CA ARG A 118 -4.24 7.99 -6.53
C ARG A 118 -5.18 7.49 -5.44
N LYS A 119 -4.78 7.59 -4.18
CA LYS A 119 -5.56 7.16 -3.00
C LYS A 119 -6.97 7.72 -3.08
N MET A 120 -7.96 6.84 -3.08
CA MET A 120 -9.37 7.21 -3.25
C MET A 120 -10.01 7.67 -1.94
N HIS A 121 -9.71 6.99 -0.83
CA HIS A 121 -10.25 7.30 0.48
C HIS A 121 -9.21 8.04 1.31
N ILE A 122 -9.51 9.28 1.65
CA ILE A 122 -8.59 10.17 2.38
C ILE A 122 -9.10 10.29 3.83
N PRO A 123 -8.30 9.86 4.84
CA PRO A 123 -8.67 9.99 6.25
C PRO A 123 -8.61 11.45 6.73
N ASP A 124 -9.30 11.69 7.83
CA ASP A 124 -9.30 12.96 8.53
C ASP A 124 -9.58 12.70 10.03
N ASP A 125 -8.57 12.19 10.69
CA ASP A 125 -8.59 11.90 12.13
C ASP A 125 -7.45 12.61 12.85
N PRO A 126 -7.49 12.75 14.17
CA PRO A 126 -6.37 13.30 14.93
C PRO A 126 -5.05 12.62 14.57
N LEU A 127 -4.03 13.42 14.22
CA LEU A 127 -2.72 13.01 13.71
C LEU A 127 -2.75 12.37 12.30
N TYR A 128 -3.90 12.32 11.63
CA TYR A 128 -4.05 11.82 10.26
C TYR A 128 -4.83 12.83 9.39
N TYR A 129 -4.38 14.09 9.38
CA TYR A 129 -5.02 15.21 8.67
C TYR A 129 -4.71 15.19 7.17
N GLU A 130 -4.96 14.04 6.53
CA GLU A 130 -4.63 13.87 5.11
C GLU A 130 -5.52 14.71 4.19
N LYS A 131 -6.75 15.04 4.59
CA LYS A 131 -7.64 15.89 3.78
C LYS A 131 -7.13 17.32 3.60
N PHE A 132 -6.27 17.79 4.49
CA PHE A 132 -5.60 19.08 4.33
C PHE A 132 -4.65 19.07 3.11
N TYR A 133 -4.00 17.95 2.86
CA TYR A 133 -2.97 17.81 1.82
C TYR A 133 -3.51 17.24 0.52
N PHE A 134 -4.36 16.22 0.55
CA PHE A 134 -4.64 15.37 -0.60
C PHE A 134 -6.05 15.54 -1.14
N THR A 135 -6.12 15.76 -2.45
CA THR A 135 -7.34 15.57 -3.22
C THR A 135 -7.61 14.09 -3.36
N PRO A 136 -8.86 13.60 -3.18
CA PRO A 136 -9.22 12.22 -3.46
C PRO A 136 -8.84 11.79 -4.87
N GLY A 137 -8.53 10.50 -5.04
CA GLY A 137 -8.15 9.92 -6.31
C GLY A 137 -9.24 10.03 -7.37
N ASP A 138 -8.86 10.27 -8.61
CA ASP A 138 -9.75 10.51 -9.75
C ASP A 138 -9.52 9.54 -10.92
N LEU A 139 -8.69 8.51 -10.70
CA LEU A 139 -8.35 7.52 -11.74
C LEU A 139 -9.14 6.21 -11.62
N GLY A 140 -9.92 6.05 -10.55
CA GLY A 140 -10.63 4.83 -10.23
C GLY A 140 -9.72 3.71 -9.74
N PHE A 141 -10.31 2.54 -9.51
CA PHE A 141 -9.62 1.34 -9.06
C PHE A 141 -9.07 0.57 -10.26
N ARG A 142 -7.77 0.25 -10.24
CA ARG A 142 -7.02 -0.27 -11.40
C ARG A 142 -6.14 -1.45 -11.04
N ALA A 143 -5.83 -2.24 -12.06
CA ALA A 143 -4.76 -3.23 -12.05
C ALA A 143 -3.85 -3.01 -13.25
N PHE A 144 -2.57 -3.29 -13.10
CA PHE A 144 -1.51 -2.95 -14.05
C PHE A 144 -0.76 -4.20 -14.49
N ASP A 145 -0.62 -4.37 -15.79
CA ASP A 145 0.16 -5.48 -16.37
C ASP A 145 1.66 -5.19 -16.22
N THR A 146 2.38 -6.13 -15.61
CA THR A 146 3.81 -6.08 -15.38
C THR A 146 4.50 -7.36 -15.84
N ALA A 147 5.83 -7.35 -15.83
CA ALA A 147 6.63 -8.53 -16.16
C ALA A 147 6.29 -9.78 -15.31
N PHE A 148 5.79 -9.58 -14.08
CA PHE A 148 5.51 -10.66 -13.14
C PHE A 148 4.03 -10.84 -12.82
N GLY A 149 3.13 -10.30 -13.63
CA GLY A 149 1.68 -10.47 -13.51
C GLY A 149 0.93 -9.17 -13.36
N ARG A 150 -0.37 -9.27 -13.11
CA ARG A 150 -1.25 -8.14 -13.02
C ARG A 150 -1.40 -7.70 -11.56
N LEU A 151 -0.91 -6.49 -11.25
CA LEU A 151 -0.82 -5.98 -9.89
C LEU A 151 -1.90 -4.94 -9.63
N GLY A 152 -2.59 -5.05 -8.51
CA GLY A 152 -3.45 -4.01 -7.97
C GLY A 152 -2.74 -3.31 -6.81
N THR A 153 -2.91 -2.00 -6.70
CA THR A 153 -2.48 -1.25 -5.53
C THR A 153 -3.57 -0.32 -5.07
N LEU A 154 -3.76 -0.29 -3.78
CA LEU A 154 -4.56 0.66 -3.03
C LEU A 154 -3.65 1.24 -1.95
N VAL A 155 -4.04 2.33 -1.29
CA VAL A 155 -3.16 3.00 -0.33
C VAL A 155 -3.85 3.16 1.02
N CYS A 156 -3.26 2.63 2.06
CA CYS A 156 -3.56 2.82 3.48
C CYS A 156 -5.08 2.80 3.79
N TRP A 157 -5.72 3.96 3.94
CA TRP A 157 -7.15 4.09 4.32
C TRP A 157 -8.10 3.33 3.38
N ASP A 158 -7.73 3.13 2.10
CA ASP A 158 -8.47 2.28 1.17
C ASP A 158 -8.66 0.85 1.68
N GLN A 159 -7.79 0.39 2.58
CA GLN A 159 -7.83 -0.96 3.16
C GLN A 159 -9.10 -1.26 3.96
N TRP A 160 -9.82 -0.24 4.42
CA TRP A 160 -11.04 -0.41 5.19
C TRP A 160 -12.29 -0.57 4.32
N TYR A 161 -12.18 -0.37 3.00
CA TYR A 161 -13.28 -0.35 2.05
C TYR A 161 -13.27 -1.58 1.13
N PRO A 162 -14.17 -2.56 1.36
CA PRO A 162 -14.24 -3.77 0.55
C PRO A 162 -14.46 -3.51 -0.94
N GLU A 163 -15.14 -2.40 -1.27
CA GLU A 163 -15.42 -1.98 -2.65
C GLU A 163 -14.14 -1.74 -3.45
N GLY A 164 -13.12 -1.11 -2.84
CA GLY A 164 -11.83 -0.86 -3.48
C GLY A 164 -11.11 -2.16 -3.81
N ALA A 165 -11.03 -3.07 -2.85
CA ALA A 165 -10.45 -4.40 -3.05
C ALA A 165 -11.19 -5.18 -4.14
N ARG A 166 -12.53 -5.17 -4.11
CA ARG A 166 -13.38 -5.87 -5.08
C ARG A 166 -13.18 -5.32 -6.48
N LEU A 167 -13.24 -4.02 -6.68
CA LEU A 167 -13.10 -3.38 -7.99
C LEU A 167 -11.70 -3.61 -8.58
N THR A 168 -10.66 -3.54 -7.76
CA THR A 168 -9.29 -3.83 -8.19
C THR A 168 -9.11 -5.30 -8.57
N ALA A 169 -9.70 -6.22 -7.82
CA ALA A 169 -9.68 -7.65 -8.15
C ALA A 169 -10.46 -7.94 -9.44
N LEU A 170 -11.60 -7.27 -9.66
CA LEU A 170 -12.38 -7.37 -10.91
C LEU A 170 -11.64 -6.78 -12.11
N ALA A 171 -10.73 -5.82 -11.89
CA ALA A 171 -9.81 -5.36 -12.92
C ALA A 171 -8.72 -6.41 -13.26
N GLY A 172 -8.75 -7.58 -12.60
CA GLY A 172 -7.90 -8.73 -12.90
C GLY A 172 -6.62 -8.83 -12.08
N ALA A 173 -6.53 -8.17 -10.94
CA ALA A 173 -5.34 -8.25 -10.09
C ALA A 173 -5.07 -9.68 -9.58
N ASP A 174 -3.81 -10.12 -9.65
CA ASP A 174 -3.31 -11.34 -9.02
C ASP A 174 -2.99 -11.11 -7.53
N VAL A 175 -2.52 -9.91 -7.22
CA VAL A 175 -2.19 -9.46 -5.87
C VAL A 175 -2.65 -8.03 -5.65
N LEU A 176 -3.13 -7.74 -4.45
CA LEU A 176 -3.45 -6.40 -3.98
C LEU A 176 -2.37 -5.94 -3.00
N PHE A 177 -1.70 -4.84 -3.32
CA PHE A 177 -0.77 -4.17 -2.43
C PHE A 177 -1.47 -3.04 -1.66
N TYR A 178 -1.11 -2.89 -0.40
CA TYR A 178 -1.52 -1.80 0.46
C TYR A 178 -0.28 -1.16 1.11
N PRO A 179 0.43 -0.26 0.39
CA PRO A 179 1.34 0.67 1.05
C PRO A 179 0.60 1.42 2.14
N THR A 180 1.13 1.41 3.35
CA THR A 180 0.41 1.87 4.54
C THR A 180 1.33 2.66 5.47
N ALA A 181 0.75 3.62 6.18
CA ALA A 181 1.31 4.31 7.33
C ALA A 181 0.25 4.33 8.43
N ILE A 182 0.13 3.23 9.18
CA ILE A 182 -0.84 3.08 10.24
C ILE A 182 -0.16 2.71 11.55
N GLY A 183 -0.59 3.36 12.64
CA GLY A 183 -0.04 3.20 13.95
C GLY A 183 -1.05 3.52 15.04
N TRP A 184 -0.62 3.44 16.28
CA TRP A 184 -1.43 3.81 17.43
C TRP A 184 -1.30 5.29 17.74
N HIS A 185 -2.43 5.92 17.98
CA HIS A 185 -2.45 7.12 18.79
C HIS A 185 -2.03 6.72 20.22
N PRO A 186 -0.96 7.27 20.78
CA PRO A 186 -0.44 6.79 22.07
C PRO A 186 -1.47 6.79 23.20
N ALA A 187 -2.39 7.77 23.22
CA ALA A 187 -3.46 7.87 24.20
C ALA A 187 -4.49 6.73 24.12
N GLU A 188 -4.66 6.11 22.95
CA GLU A 188 -5.66 5.07 22.71
C GLU A 188 -5.07 3.65 22.74
N LYS A 189 -3.74 3.55 22.66
CA LYS A 189 -3.04 2.27 22.53
C LYS A 189 -3.39 1.27 23.62
N ALA A 190 -3.50 1.73 24.87
CA ALA A 190 -3.77 0.84 26.02
C ALA A 190 -5.18 0.25 25.98
N GLU A 191 -6.16 0.99 25.49
CA GLU A 191 -7.57 0.59 25.46
C GLU A 191 -7.92 -0.13 24.16
N PHE A 192 -7.53 0.41 23.01
CA PHE A 192 -7.99 -0.05 21.70
C PHE A 192 -6.90 -0.70 20.84
N GLY A 193 -5.63 -0.54 21.19
CA GLY A 193 -4.52 -0.88 20.30
C GLY A 193 -4.50 -2.32 19.80
N ALA A 194 -4.83 -3.30 20.63
CA ALA A 194 -4.91 -4.70 20.23
C ALA A 194 -6.06 -4.93 19.22
N ALA A 195 -7.23 -4.37 19.51
CA ALA A 195 -8.41 -4.51 18.65
C ALA A 195 -8.23 -3.81 17.30
N GLN A 196 -7.61 -2.61 17.29
CA GLN A 196 -7.32 -1.87 16.05
C GLN A 196 -6.38 -2.65 15.13
N ALA A 197 -5.29 -3.20 15.68
CA ALA A 197 -4.32 -3.99 14.90
C ALA A 197 -4.91 -5.32 14.40
N ASP A 198 -5.76 -5.98 15.20
CA ASP A 198 -6.47 -7.19 14.77
C ASP A 198 -7.51 -6.90 13.70
N ALA A 199 -8.27 -5.80 13.82
CA ALA A 199 -9.21 -5.35 12.80
C ALA A 199 -8.50 -5.09 11.46
N TRP A 200 -7.36 -4.41 11.48
CA TRP A 200 -6.56 -4.18 10.28
C TRP A 200 -6.14 -5.48 9.60
N ARG A 201 -5.58 -6.42 10.37
CA ARG A 201 -5.16 -7.73 9.87
C ARG A 201 -6.35 -8.54 9.35
N THR A 202 -7.47 -8.49 10.03
CA THR A 202 -8.70 -9.20 9.65
C THR A 202 -9.26 -8.66 8.34
N MET A 203 -9.35 -7.33 8.16
CA MET A 203 -9.82 -6.71 6.92
C MET A 203 -8.98 -7.09 5.72
N GLN A 204 -7.65 -7.03 5.83
CA GLN A 204 -6.73 -7.41 4.76
C GLN A 204 -6.90 -8.88 4.35
N ARG A 205 -7.01 -9.78 5.33
CA ARG A 205 -7.29 -11.21 5.10
C ARG A 205 -8.67 -11.43 4.47
N ALA A 206 -9.67 -10.67 4.90
CA ALA A 206 -11.01 -10.73 4.31
C ALA A 206 -10.99 -10.33 2.83
N HIS A 207 -10.20 -9.32 2.44
CA HIS A 207 -10.02 -8.98 1.03
C HIS A 207 -9.39 -10.12 0.22
N ALA A 208 -8.39 -10.80 0.76
CA ALA A 208 -7.79 -11.96 0.12
C ALA A 208 -8.81 -13.08 -0.13
N ILE A 209 -9.57 -13.46 0.90
CA ILE A 209 -10.59 -14.52 0.85
C ILE A 209 -11.70 -14.14 -0.13
N ALA A 210 -12.31 -12.97 0.05
CA ALA A 210 -13.48 -12.56 -0.72
C ALA A 210 -13.20 -12.43 -2.23
N ASN A 211 -11.95 -12.17 -2.62
CA ASN A 211 -11.53 -11.96 -4.00
C ASN A 211 -10.68 -13.11 -4.58
N GLY A 212 -10.29 -14.07 -3.75
CA GLY A 212 -9.40 -15.16 -4.16
C GLY A 212 -8.07 -14.64 -4.73
N VAL A 213 -7.44 -13.66 -4.06
CA VAL A 213 -6.19 -13.01 -4.47
C VAL A 213 -5.18 -13.05 -3.33
N TYR A 214 -3.90 -12.86 -3.66
CA TYR A 214 -2.92 -12.51 -2.64
C TYR A 214 -3.13 -11.08 -2.17
N VAL A 215 -2.88 -10.82 -0.87
CA VAL A 215 -2.87 -9.47 -0.29
C VAL A 215 -1.54 -9.24 0.41
N ALA A 216 -0.90 -8.13 0.08
CA ALA A 216 0.38 -7.69 0.62
C ALA A 216 0.20 -6.35 1.33
N ALA A 217 0.12 -6.37 2.65
CA ALA A 217 0.03 -5.18 3.50
C ALA A 217 1.44 -4.75 3.91
N VAL A 218 1.82 -3.52 3.55
CA VAL A 218 3.17 -3.00 3.73
C VAL A 218 3.14 -1.75 4.58
N ASN A 219 3.51 -1.87 5.84
CA ASN A 219 3.48 -0.77 6.80
C ASN A 219 4.88 -0.23 7.09
N ARG A 220 4.97 1.02 7.53
CA ARG A 220 6.16 1.54 8.19
C ARG A 220 6.22 1.08 9.65
N VAL A 221 7.35 1.27 10.31
CA VAL A 221 7.58 0.87 11.70
C VAL A 221 8.31 1.95 12.48
N GLY A 222 8.14 1.94 13.80
CA GLY A 222 8.82 2.83 14.72
C GLY A 222 7.96 4.02 15.18
N HIS A 223 8.52 4.81 16.06
CA HIS A 223 7.85 5.98 16.63
C HIS A 223 8.28 7.25 15.88
N GLU A 224 7.32 7.96 15.34
CA GLU A 224 7.53 9.28 14.74
C GLU A 224 6.92 10.35 15.64
N LYS A 225 7.77 11.26 16.10
CA LYS A 225 7.35 12.35 17.00
C LYS A 225 6.41 13.31 16.29
N SER A 226 5.47 13.85 17.05
CA SER A 226 4.65 14.96 16.55
C SER A 226 5.53 16.18 16.24
N PRO A 227 5.19 16.93 15.18
CA PRO A 227 5.89 18.16 14.87
C PRO A 227 5.67 19.21 15.99
N PRO A 228 6.57 20.22 16.11
CA PRO A 228 6.47 21.27 17.15
C PRO A 228 5.15 22.05 17.14
N SER A 229 4.47 22.07 15.99
CA SER A 229 3.14 22.70 15.84
C SER A 229 2.00 21.95 16.55
N VAL A 230 2.23 20.73 17.02
CA VAL A 230 1.27 19.94 17.79
C VAL A 230 1.65 19.96 19.27
N PRO A 231 1.11 20.90 20.09
CA PRO A 231 1.47 21.03 21.50
C PRO A 231 1.15 19.74 22.27
N ASN A 232 2.10 19.26 23.06
CA ASN A 232 1.98 18.01 23.83
C ASN A 232 1.71 16.75 22.97
N GLY A 233 1.95 16.80 21.66
CA GLY A 233 1.80 15.68 20.77
C GLY A 233 2.77 14.56 21.12
N GLN A 234 2.24 13.33 21.25
CA GLN A 234 3.04 12.15 21.56
C GLN A 234 3.55 11.44 20.31
N GLY A 235 3.13 11.90 19.14
CA GLY A 235 3.48 11.26 17.86
C GLY A 235 2.62 10.05 17.55
N ILE A 236 3.08 9.28 16.58
CA ILE A 236 2.45 8.02 16.18
C ILE A 236 3.46 6.89 16.37
N GLU A 237 3.04 5.81 17.00
CA GLU A 237 3.77 4.55 17.03
C GLU A 237 3.25 3.67 15.90
N PHE A 238 3.97 3.66 14.78
CA PHE A 238 3.65 2.80 13.65
C PHE A 238 3.92 1.35 14.03
N TRP A 239 2.92 0.51 13.88
CA TRP A 239 2.97 -0.84 14.47
C TRP A 239 3.63 -1.90 13.59
N GLY A 240 4.24 -1.53 12.48
CA GLY A 240 4.87 -2.52 11.61
C GLY A 240 3.90 -3.62 11.20
N GLY A 241 4.29 -4.86 11.43
CA GLY A 241 3.43 -6.02 11.20
C GLY A 241 3.03 -6.22 9.75
N SER A 242 3.86 -5.78 8.80
CA SER A 242 3.65 -6.04 7.38
C SER A 242 3.46 -7.53 7.12
N PHE A 243 2.57 -7.93 6.24
CA PHE A 243 2.32 -9.35 6.00
C PHE A 243 1.81 -9.65 4.59
N VAL A 244 1.91 -10.92 4.21
CA VAL A 244 1.29 -11.47 3.00
C VAL A 244 0.25 -12.50 3.39
N SER A 245 -0.95 -12.36 2.83
CA SER A 245 -2.03 -13.33 2.93
C SER A 245 -2.26 -14.02 1.59
N ASP A 246 -2.47 -15.34 1.62
CA ASP A 246 -2.86 -16.12 0.46
C ASP A 246 -4.37 -15.98 0.13
N PRO A 247 -4.86 -16.54 -0.98
CA PRO A 247 -6.28 -16.48 -1.36
C PRO A 247 -7.27 -17.14 -0.39
N PHE A 248 -6.81 -17.93 0.59
CA PHE A 248 -7.60 -18.44 1.70
C PHE A 248 -7.54 -17.57 2.97
N GLY A 249 -6.81 -16.46 2.91
CA GLY A 249 -6.60 -15.61 4.07
C GLY A 249 -5.56 -16.16 5.05
N THR A 250 -4.80 -17.18 4.66
CA THR A 250 -3.67 -17.69 5.46
C THR A 250 -2.53 -16.70 5.40
N VAL A 251 -2.01 -16.29 6.56
CA VAL A 251 -0.82 -15.44 6.62
C VAL A 251 0.40 -16.29 6.32
N LEU A 252 1.06 -16.00 5.19
CA LEU A 252 2.24 -16.72 4.73
C LEU A 252 3.52 -16.26 5.41
N ALA A 253 3.61 -14.98 5.70
CA ALA A 253 4.68 -14.35 6.47
C ALA A 253 4.17 -13.05 7.10
N GLU A 254 4.70 -12.70 8.25
CA GLU A 254 4.40 -11.48 8.99
C GLU A 254 5.69 -10.92 9.59
N ALA A 255 5.92 -9.63 9.43
CA ALA A 255 7.08 -8.92 9.98
C ALA A 255 6.86 -8.55 11.45
N SER A 256 7.96 -8.28 12.14
CA SER A 256 7.99 -7.73 13.49
C SER A 256 7.13 -6.46 13.61
N ARG A 257 6.65 -6.18 14.80
CA ARG A 257 5.97 -4.91 15.09
C ARG A 257 6.93 -3.79 15.52
N THR A 258 8.20 -4.09 15.68
CA THR A 258 9.19 -3.15 16.24
C THR A 258 10.39 -2.90 15.35
N ASP A 259 10.69 -3.83 14.44
CA ASP A 259 11.95 -3.83 13.72
C ASP A 259 11.75 -3.54 12.22
N GLU A 260 12.80 -2.98 11.61
CA GLU A 260 12.87 -2.90 10.16
C GLU A 260 13.12 -4.29 9.60
N GLU A 261 12.35 -4.65 8.58
CA GLU A 261 12.38 -6.00 8.04
C GLU A 261 11.96 -6.03 6.57
N THR A 262 12.50 -6.95 5.81
CA THR A 262 12.07 -7.19 4.44
C THR A 262 11.60 -8.63 4.31
N LEU A 263 10.29 -8.81 4.11
CA LEU A 263 9.71 -10.13 3.88
C LEU A 263 9.92 -10.55 2.43
N ILE A 264 10.29 -11.82 2.22
CA ILE A 264 10.40 -12.45 0.89
C ILE A 264 9.43 -13.63 0.85
N VAL A 265 8.42 -13.54 -0.02
CA VAL A 265 7.30 -14.50 -0.03
C VAL A 265 7.01 -14.98 -1.45
N SER A 266 7.05 -16.28 -1.67
CA SER A 266 6.67 -16.89 -2.94
C SER A 266 5.15 -17.06 -3.04
N CYS A 267 4.58 -16.68 -4.19
CA CYS A 267 3.17 -16.80 -4.53
C CYS A 267 3.00 -17.73 -5.74
N ASP A 268 2.03 -18.66 -5.69
CA ASP A 268 1.73 -19.60 -6.78
C ASP A 268 0.35 -19.28 -7.40
N ARG A 269 0.31 -18.92 -8.68
CA ARG A 269 -0.93 -18.69 -9.43
C ARG A 269 -1.75 -19.94 -9.59
N ALA A 270 -1.13 -21.13 -9.63
CA ALA A 270 -1.88 -22.37 -9.70
C ALA A 270 -2.68 -22.61 -8.40
N HIS A 271 -2.12 -22.23 -7.23
CA HIS A 271 -2.85 -22.22 -5.98
C HIS A 271 -4.02 -21.23 -6.02
N GLN A 272 -3.78 -20.00 -6.47
CA GLN A 272 -4.82 -18.98 -6.61
C GLN A 272 -5.97 -19.43 -7.53
N GLU A 273 -5.63 -20.00 -8.68
CA GLU A 273 -6.62 -20.53 -9.62
C GLU A 273 -7.40 -21.72 -9.02
N SER A 274 -6.71 -22.60 -8.29
CA SER A 274 -7.34 -23.71 -7.58
C SER A 274 -8.37 -23.21 -6.55
N VAL A 275 -7.99 -22.21 -5.73
CA VAL A 275 -8.90 -21.60 -4.77
C VAL A 275 -10.14 -21.02 -5.46
N ARG A 276 -9.94 -20.24 -6.52
CA ARG A 276 -11.05 -19.62 -7.28
C ARG A 276 -11.98 -20.62 -7.93
N ARG A 277 -11.47 -21.81 -8.28
CA ARG A 277 -12.30 -22.90 -8.83
C ARG A 277 -13.15 -23.59 -7.77
N HIS A 278 -12.54 -23.88 -6.61
CA HIS A 278 -13.19 -24.61 -5.54
C HIS A 278 -14.11 -23.72 -4.68
N TRP A 279 -13.71 -22.45 -4.51
CA TRP A 279 -14.49 -21.42 -3.84
C TRP A 279 -14.83 -20.30 -4.82
N PRO A 280 -15.90 -20.48 -5.60
CA PRO A 280 -16.16 -19.68 -6.78
C PRO A 280 -16.84 -18.35 -6.48
N PHE A 281 -16.38 -17.61 -5.46
CA PHE A 281 -17.00 -16.36 -5.00
C PHE A 281 -17.14 -15.31 -6.10
N LEU A 282 -16.21 -15.22 -7.06
CA LEU A 282 -16.32 -14.30 -8.18
C LEU A 282 -17.41 -14.72 -9.17
N ARG A 283 -17.56 -16.03 -9.41
CA ARG A 283 -18.57 -16.58 -10.33
C ARG A 283 -19.97 -16.48 -9.78
N ASP A 284 -20.12 -16.68 -8.46
CA ASP A 284 -21.41 -16.76 -7.79
C ASP A 284 -21.95 -15.38 -7.37
N ARG A 285 -21.27 -14.29 -7.78
CA ARG A 285 -21.72 -12.92 -7.49
C ARG A 285 -23.09 -12.65 -8.13
N ARG A 286 -24.00 -12.07 -7.35
CA ARG A 286 -25.35 -11.63 -7.80
C ARG A 286 -25.25 -10.20 -8.35
N ILE A 287 -24.59 -10.06 -9.51
CA ILE A 287 -24.37 -8.74 -10.16
C ILE A 287 -25.67 -8.01 -10.48
N ASP A 288 -26.76 -8.74 -10.63
CA ASP A 288 -28.12 -8.26 -10.82
C ASP A 288 -28.70 -7.56 -9.57
N ALA A 289 -28.15 -7.83 -8.38
CA ALA A 289 -28.68 -7.35 -7.09
C ALA A 289 -27.83 -6.24 -6.43
N TYR A 290 -26.69 -5.85 -7.00
CA TYR A 290 -25.75 -4.92 -6.35
C TYR A 290 -25.94 -3.44 -6.74
N GLY A 291 -27.01 -3.09 -7.45
CA GLY A 291 -27.20 -1.72 -7.95
C GLY A 291 -27.23 -0.63 -6.86
N SER A 292 -27.67 -0.98 -5.65
CA SER A 292 -27.75 -0.02 -4.54
C SER A 292 -26.42 0.27 -3.84
N ILE A 293 -25.33 -0.47 -4.16
CA ILE A 293 -24.03 -0.29 -3.46
C ILE A 293 -23.43 1.12 -3.67
N THR A 294 -23.89 1.85 -4.67
CA THR A 294 -23.46 3.23 -4.93
C THR A 294 -24.20 4.27 -4.10
N ARG A 295 -25.19 3.85 -3.32
CA ARG A 295 -25.90 4.73 -2.39
C ARG A 295 -25.21 4.73 -1.03
N ARG A 296 -25.26 5.86 -0.33
CA ARG A 296 -24.73 5.96 1.04
C ARG A 296 -25.57 5.18 2.04
N LEU A 297 -26.88 5.22 1.90
CA LEU A 297 -27.88 4.44 2.63
C LEU A 297 -28.93 3.96 1.63
N ILE A 298 -29.58 2.84 1.95
CA ILE A 298 -30.71 2.31 1.17
C ILE A 298 -31.96 2.73 1.93
N ASP A 299 -32.46 3.91 1.58
CA ASP A 299 -33.74 4.41 2.08
C ASP A 299 -34.88 3.84 1.20
N GLU A 300 -36.05 3.63 1.80
CA GLU A 300 -37.26 3.16 1.07
C GLU A 300 -37.75 4.20 0.05
#